data_a4e9ad761a76f06f7d88be16655b9074
#
_entry.id   a4e9ad761a76f06f7d88be16655b9074
#
_cell.length_a   1.000
_cell.length_b   1.000
_cell.length_c   1.000
_cell.angle_alpha   90.00
_cell.angle_beta   90.00
_cell.angle_gamma   90.00
#
_symmetry.space_group_name_H-M   'P 1'
#
loop_
_entity.id
_entity.type
_entity.pdbx_description
1 polymer ?
#
loop_
_entity_poly.entity_id
_entity_poly.type
_entity_poly.pdbx_seq_one_letter_code
_entity_poly.pdbx_strand_id
1 'polypeptide(L)'
;MRDALLKYYDLKAVKTELVKILVDKCTNANDRARGQKLLAAGLGKDNTFLAEYIAQREVVDVLEDFQSSTITLKELLGQMKLLQPRYYSISSSPDMTPDCSVVSVTAAVVRYETLRKPR
;
A
#
# COMPACT_ATOMS: atom_id res chain seq x y z
N MET A 1 0.45 -17.25 -4.41
CA MET A 1 0.92 -16.01 -3.72
C MET A 1 0.70 -14.76 -4.57
N ARG A 2 1.29 -14.65 -5.77
CA ARG A 2 1.13 -13.48 -6.67
C ARG A 2 -0.33 -13.07 -6.88
N ASP A 3 -1.19 -14.02 -7.21
CA ASP A 3 -2.62 -13.76 -7.47
C ASP A 3 -3.37 -13.26 -6.24
N ALA A 4 -3.01 -13.74 -5.03
CA ALA A 4 -3.61 -13.27 -3.80
C ALA A 4 -3.26 -11.80 -3.53
N LEU A 5 -1.99 -11.42 -3.69
CA LEU A 5 -1.54 -10.03 -3.53
C LEU A 5 -2.21 -9.10 -4.55
N LEU A 6 -2.32 -9.55 -5.81
CA LEU A 6 -2.92 -8.74 -6.87
C LEU A 6 -4.44 -8.55 -6.75
N LYS A 7 -5.14 -9.53 -6.14
CA LYS A 7 -6.61 -9.55 -6.14
C LYS A 7 -7.24 -9.14 -4.81
N TYR A 8 -6.55 -9.35 -3.70
CA TYR A 8 -7.17 -9.25 -2.38
C TYR A 8 -6.54 -8.26 -1.42
N TYR A 9 -5.29 -7.83 -1.67
CA TYR A 9 -4.57 -6.95 -0.75
C TYR A 9 -4.34 -5.56 -1.33
N ASP A 10 -4.52 -4.54 -0.49
CA ASP A 10 -4.19 -3.15 -0.81
C ASP A 10 -2.67 -2.94 -0.67
N LEU A 11 -1.98 -2.83 -1.80
CA LEU A 11 -0.54 -2.58 -1.87
C LEU A 11 -0.18 -1.10 -1.68
N LYS A 12 -1.17 -0.21 -1.70
CA LYS A 12 -0.96 1.24 -1.62
C LYS A 12 -0.84 1.73 -0.19
N ALA A 13 -1.70 1.23 0.69
CA ALA A 13 -1.80 1.73 2.06
C ALA A 13 -0.69 1.16 2.96
N VAL A 14 0.29 1.98 3.31
CA VAL A 14 1.35 1.63 4.27
C VAL A 14 0.88 1.95 5.68
N LYS A 15 0.98 0.97 6.59
CA LYS A 15 0.74 1.18 8.03
C LYS A 15 2.04 1.46 8.76
N THR A 16 1.97 2.28 9.78
CA THR A 16 3.11 2.57 10.69
C THR A 16 3.69 1.30 11.30
N GLU A 17 2.83 0.35 11.68
CA GLU A 17 3.21 -0.93 12.27
C GLU A 17 4.05 -1.77 11.31
N LEU A 18 3.78 -1.72 10.00
CA LEU A 18 4.61 -2.39 8.99
C LEU A 18 6.03 -1.83 9.01
N VAL A 19 6.18 -0.50 9.04
CA VAL A 19 7.50 0.15 9.06
C VAL A 19 8.26 -0.26 10.34
N LYS A 20 7.61 -0.29 11.50
CA LYS A 20 8.22 -0.73 12.77
C LYS A 20 8.75 -2.16 12.67
N ILE A 21 7.93 -3.10 12.19
CA ILE A 21 8.32 -4.51 12.06
C ILE A 21 9.49 -4.66 11.09
N LEU A 22 9.47 -3.93 9.97
CA LEU A 22 10.56 -3.97 9.00
C LEU A 22 11.87 -3.50 9.61
N VAL A 23 11.85 -2.37 10.34
CA VAL A 23 13.03 -1.80 11.00
C VAL A 23 13.58 -2.74 12.08
N ASP A 24 12.71 -3.29 12.92
CA ASP A 24 13.11 -4.22 13.99
C ASP A 24 13.78 -5.48 13.45
N LYS A 25 13.32 -5.94 12.29
CA LYS A 25 13.82 -7.16 11.64
C LYS A 25 14.94 -6.92 10.62
N CYS A 26 15.44 -5.69 10.47
CA CYS A 26 16.60 -5.41 9.64
C CYS A 26 17.86 -6.09 10.18
N THR A 27 18.55 -6.81 9.31
CA THR A 27 19.86 -7.42 9.60
C THR A 27 21.01 -6.44 9.38
N ASN A 28 20.84 -5.49 8.45
CA ASN A 28 21.83 -4.46 8.15
C ASN A 28 21.73 -3.31 9.17
N ALA A 29 22.88 -2.98 9.80
CA ALA A 29 22.95 -1.91 10.81
C ALA A 29 22.57 -0.52 10.25
N ASN A 30 22.93 -0.24 8.98
CA ASN A 30 22.61 1.05 8.36
C ASN A 30 21.11 1.19 8.11
N ASP A 31 20.45 0.13 7.61
CA ASP A 31 19.00 0.13 7.39
C ASP A 31 18.26 0.28 8.72
N ARG A 32 18.73 -0.44 9.74
CA ARG A 32 18.16 -0.35 11.10
C ARG A 32 18.32 1.06 11.67
N ALA A 33 19.52 1.66 11.59
CA ALA A 33 19.77 3.00 12.09
C ALA A 33 18.94 4.05 11.37
N ARG A 34 18.81 3.95 10.04
CA ARG A 34 17.95 4.83 9.23
C ARG A 34 16.48 4.71 9.65
N GLY A 35 16.00 3.48 9.80
CA GLY A 35 14.63 3.21 10.24
C GLY A 35 14.36 3.69 11.66
N GLN A 36 15.29 3.51 12.60
CA GLN A 36 15.18 4.01 13.95
C GLN A 36 15.11 5.54 14.00
N LYS A 37 15.90 6.25 13.19
CA LYS A 37 15.79 7.71 13.08
C LYS A 37 14.42 8.15 12.58
N LEU A 38 13.88 7.44 11.58
CA LEU A 38 12.55 7.69 11.04
C LEU A 38 11.46 7.50 12.09
N LEU A 39 11.57 6.45 12.91
CA LEU A 39 10.63 6.16 13.99
C LEU A 39 10.81 7.09 15.20
N ALA A 40 12.05 7.43 15.56
CA ALA A 40 12.38 8.27 16.72
C ALA A 40 11.98 9.74 16.51
N ALA A 41 12.06 10.24 15.27
CA ALA A 41 11.57 11.58 14.93
C ALA A 41 10.07 11.78 15.24
N GLY A 42 9.39 10.71 15.64
CA GLY A 42 7.96 10.64 15.89
C GLY A 42 7.52 10.31 17.30
N LEU A 43 8.36 10.41 18.27
CA LEU A 43 7.96 10.24 19.68
C LEU A 43 7.18 11.44 20.26
N GLY A 44 7.00 12.53 19.48
CA GLY A 44 6.08 13.62 19.79
C GLY A 44 4.71 13.43 19.11
N LYS A 45 3.70 14.18 19.57
CA LYS A 45 2.32 14.13 19.04
C LYS A 45 2.20 14.47 17.53
N ASP A 46 3.27 14.95 16.91
CA ASP A 46 3.35 15.35 15.50
C ASP A 46 4.49 14.61 14.79
N ASN A 47 4.28 13.32 14.49
CA ASN A 47 5.22 12.57 13.67
C ASN A 47 5.05 12.92 12.19
N THR A 48 5.36 14.16 11.83
CA THR A 48 5.28 14.63 10.44
C THR A 48 6.20 13.84 9.53
N PHE A 49 7.43 13.51 9.97
CA PHE A 49 8.41 12.77 9.17
C PHE A 49 7.95 11.36 8.78
N LEU A 50 7.43 10.59 9.72
CA LEU A 50 6.91 9.25 9.42
C LEU A 50 5.63 9.33 8.58
N ALA A 51 4.76 10.30 8.86
CA ALA A 51 3.55 10.52 8.09
C ALA A 51 3.87 10.91 6.63
N GLU A 52 4.82 11.82 6.41
CA GLU A 52 5.29 12.20 5.08
C GLU A 52 5.97 11.04 4.36
N TYR A 53 6.80 10.27 5.09
CA TYR A 53 7.44 9.08 4.55
C TYR A 53 6.42 8.08 4.02
N ILE A 54 5.37 7.79 4.81
CA ILE A 54 4.30 6.86 4.46
C ILE A 54 3.43 7.41 3.32
N ALA A 55 3.10 8.72 3.35
CA ALA A 55 2.23 9.34 2.35
C ALA A 55 2.80 9.30 0.93
N GLN A 56 4.11 9.26 0.80
CA GLN A 56 4.82 9.27 -0.48
C GLN A 56 5.26 7.88 -0.96
N ARG A 57 4.87 6.81 -0.28
CA ARG A 57 5.31 5.44 -0.55
C ARG A 57 4.17 4.45 -0.53
N GLU A 58 4.36 3.40 -1.28
CA GLU A 58 3.53 2.20 -1.24
C GLU A 58 4.25 1.06 -0.50
N VAL A 59 3.56 -0.03 -0.23
CA VAL A 59 4.13 -1.19 0.48
C VAL A 59 5.41 -1.69 -0.20
N VAL A 60 5.42 -1.72 -1.54
CA VAL A 60 6.60 -2.16 -2.32
C VAL A 60 7.78 -1.23 -2.11
N ASP A 61 7.55 0.10 -2.12
CA ASP A 61 8.62 1.08 -1.92
C ASP A 61 9.26 0.94 -0.53
N VAL A 62 8.44 0.69 0.50
CA VAL A 62 8.92 0.48 1.87
C VAL A 62 9.71 -0.83 2.01
N LEU A 63 9.27 -1.90 1.34
CA LEU A 63 10.03 -3.16 1.29
C LEU A 63 11.38 -2.98 0.58
N GLU A 64 11.42 -2.18 -0.49
CA GLU A 64 12.66 -1.81 -1.19
C GLU A 64 13.58 -0.92 -0.33
N ASP A 65 13.02 -0.09 0.56
CA ASP A 65 13.80 0.73 1.48
C ASP A 65 14.46 -0.09 2.60
N PHE A 66 13.85 -1.20 2.99
CA PHE A 66 14.32 -2.08 4.08
C PHE A 66 14.56 -3.51 3.59
N GLN A 67 15.32 -3.68 2.50
CA GLN A 67 15.59 -4.98 1.87
C GLN A 67 16.28 -5.98 2.79
N SER A 68 17.01 -5.51 3.79
CA SER A 68 17.67 -6.37 4.78
C SER A 68 16.73 -6.92 5.85
N SER A 69 15.43 -6.56 5.80
CA SER A 69 14.45 -7.05 6.75
C SER A 69 14.08 -8.51 6.50
N THR A 70 14.11 -9.31 7.56
CA THR A 70 13.73 -10.73 7.55
C THR A 70 12.25 -10.94 7.88
N ILE A 71 11.38 -9.99 7.48
CA ILE A 71 9.93 -10.10 7.66
C ILE A 71 9.40 -11.35 6.94
N THR A 72 8.58 -12.14 7.63
CA THR A 72 7.92 -13.28 7.02
C THR A 72 6.68 -12.84 6.22
N LEU A 73 6.29 -13.64 5.22
CA LEU A 73 5.08 -13.38 4.44
C LEU A 73 3.84 -13.27 5.33
N LYS A 74 3.72 -14.11 6.35
CA LYS A 74 2.59 -14.10 7.28
C LYS A 74 2.48 -12.76 8.03
N GLU A 75 3.60 -12.24 8.50
CA GLU A 75 3.66 -10.94 9.18
C GLU A 75 3.34 -9.80 8.23
N LEU A 76 3.90 -9.82 7.03
CA LEU A 76 3.60 -8.83 5.99
C LEU A 76 2.10 -8.78 5.69
N LEU A 77 1.49 -9.93 5.37
CA LEU A 77 0.06 -10.00 5.08
C LEU A 77 -0.81 -9.57 6.26
N GLY A 78 -0.39 -9.84 7.50
CA GLY A 78 -1.07 -9.37 8.71
C GLY A 78 -1.10 -7.85 8.87
N GLN A 79 -0.16 -7.14 8.24
CA GLN A 79 -0.11 -5.67 8.25
C GLN A 79 -0.84 -5.02 7.07
N MET A 80 -1.08 -5.77 6.00
CA MET A 80 -1.77 -5.24 4.82
C MET A 80 -3.28 -5.16 5.03
N LYS A 81 -3.91 -4.19 4.38
CA LYS A 81 -5.37 -4.12 4.29
C LYS A 81 -5.87 -4.99 3.14
N LEU A 82 -7.06 -5.53 3.29
CA LEU A 82 -7.77 -6.13 2.18
C LEU A 82 -8.32 -5.02 1.26
N LEU A 83 -8.32 -5.27 -0.04
CA LEU A 83 -8.99 -4.42 -1.00
C LEU A 83 -10.46 -4.31 -0.64
N GLN A 84 -10.95 -3.10 -0.54
CA GLN A 84 -12.37 -2.84 -0.30
C GLN A 84 -13.14 -2.86 -1.63
N PRO A 85 -14.35 -3.41 -1.66
CA PRO A 85 -15.20 -3.34 -2.83
C PRO A 85 -15.51 -1.87 -3.17
N ARG A 86 -15.59 -1.56 -4.45
CA ARG A 86 -15.97 -0.25 -4.95
C ARG A 86 -17.25 -0.38 -5.74
N TYR A 87 -18.18 0.52 -5.47
CA TYR A 87 -19.46 0.59 -6.15
C TYR A 87 -19.40 1.65 -7.25
N TYR A 88 -19.90 1.30 -8.42
CA TYR A 88 -19.96 2.21 -9.56
C TYR A 88 -21.41 2.31 -10.03
N SER A 89 -21.83 3.51 -10.42
CA SER A 89 -23.13 3.68 -11.04
C SER A 89 -23.13 3.06 -12.43
N ILE A 90 -24.22 2.39 -12.77
CA ILE A 90 -24.45 1.88 -14.12
C ILE A 90 -24.70 3.08 -15.02
N SER A 91 -23.97 3.18 -16.13
CA SER A 91 -24.09 4.25 -17.13
C SER A 91 -24.88 3.84 -18.37
N SER A 92 -25.17 2.55 -18.55
CA SER A 92 -26.03 2.03 -19.61
C SER A 92 -27.50 2.04 -19.22
N SER A 93 -28.40 2.24 -20.22
CA SER A 93 -29.84 2.01 -20.03
C SER A 93 -30.18 0.54 -20.29
N PRO A 94 -31.08 -0.07 -19.51
CA PRO A 94 -31.56 -1.42 -19.78
C PRO A 94 -32.28 -1.54 -21.14
N ASP A 95 -32.85 -0.43 -21.65
CA ASP A 95 -33.55 -0.38 -22.92
C ASP A 95 -32.61 -0.55 -24.14
N MET A 96 -31.30 -0.33 -23.96
CA MET A 96 -30.31 -0.45 -25.03
C MET A 96 -29.90 -1.91 -25.29
N THR A 97 -30.16 -2.80 -24.35
CA THR A 97 -29.87 -4.24 -24.47
C THR A 97 -31.11 -5.01 -24.00
N PRO A 98 -31.98 -5.47 -24.92
CA PRO A 98 -33.26 -6.09 -24.57
C PRO A 98 -33.17 -7.31 -23.66
N ASP A 99 -32.03 -8.01 -23.69
CA ASP A 99 -31.74 -9.18 -22.83
C ASP A 99 -31.02 -8.80 -21.52
N CYS A 100 -30.78 -7.50 -21.27
CA CYS A 100 -30.03 -6.99 -20.13
C CYS A 100 -28.65 -7.66 -19.93
N SER A 101 -28.04 -8.15 -21.00
CA SER A 101 -26.79 -8.91 -20.95
C SER A 101 -25.54 -8.03 -20.78
N VAL A 102 -25.64 -6.72 -21.04
CA VAL A 102 -24.51 -5.78 -21.01
C VAL A 102 -24.76 -4.66 -20.01
N VAL A 103 -23.82 -4.47 -19.11
CA VAL A 103 -23.78 -3.36 -18.17
C VAL A 103 -22.53 -2.54 -18.42
N SER A 104 -22.70 -1.22 -18.63
CA SER A 104 -21.58 -0.28 -18.73
C SER A 104 -21.40 0.50 -17.45
N VAL A 105 -20.15 0.74 -17.09
CA VAL A 105 -19.78 1.62 -15.98
C VAL A 105 -18.74 2.63 -16.47
N THR A 106 -18.76 3.84 -15.91
CA THR A 106 -17.76 4.87 -16.20
C THR A 106 -16.79 4.96 -15.03
N ALA A 107 -15.51 4.72 -15.29
CA ALA A 107 -14.47 4.83 -14.29
C ALA A 107 -13.37 5.80 -14.72
N ALA A 108 -12.97 6.68 -13.82
CA ALA A 108 -11.83 7.56 -14.04
C ALA A 108 -10.52 6.78 -13.89
N VAL A 109 -9.61 6.99 -14.83
CA VAL A 109 -8.25 6.44 -14.72
C VAL A 109 -7.43 7.40 -13.89
N VAL A 110 -6.93 6.92 -12.75
CA VAL A 110 -6.02 7.68 -11.89
C VAL A 110 -4.60 7.25 -12.19
N ARG A 111 -3.75 8.21 -12.55
CA ARG A 111 -2.31 8.03 -12.71
C ARG A 111 -1.61 8.91 -11.69
N TYR A 112 -0.60 8.38 -11.01
CA TYR A 112 0.18 9.11 -10.01
C TYR A 112 1.60 8.56 -9.98
N GLU A 113 2.47 9.29 -9.32
CA GLU A 113 3.86 8.89 -9.10
C GLU A 113 4.12 8.76 -7.61
N THR A 114 4.89 7.75 -7.24
CA THR A 114 5.55 7.70 -5.94
C THR A 114 6.94 8.34 -6.08
N LEU A 115 7.64 8.57 -4.97
CA LEU A 115 8.99 9.13 -5.01
C LEU A 115 9.98 8.34 -5.88
N ARG A 116 9.66 7.09 -6.21
CA ARG A 116 10.57 6.20 -6.90
C ARG A 116 10.15 5.85 -8.32
N LYS A 117 8.86 5.72 -8.61
CA LYS A 117 8.38 5.20 -9.90
C LYS A 117 6.98 5.72 -10.22
N PRO A 118 6.68 5.97 -11.52
CA PRO A 118 5.30 6.16 -11.97
C PRO A 118 4.47 4.90 -11.72
N ARG A 119 3.20 5.08 -11.34
CA ARG A 119 2.23 4.03 -11.03
C ARG A 119 0.96 4.14 -11.87
#